data_9dbaafb7180fa32431a32a9fa34563cd
#
_entry.id   9dbaafb7180fa32431a32a9fa34563cd
#
_cell.length_a   1.000
_cell.length_b   1.000
_cell.length_c   1.000
_cell.angle_alpha   90.00
_cell.angle_beta   90.00
_cell.angle_gamma   90.00
#
_symmetry.space_group_name_H-M   'P 1'
#
loop_
_entity.id
_entity.type
_entity.pdbx_description
1 polymer ?
#
loop_
_entity_poly.entity_id
_entity_poly.type
_entity_poly.pdbx_seq_one_letter_code
_entity_poly.pdbx_strand_id
1 'polypeptide(L)'
;QFQTAEIAKLAIILFIPSVIVKMGRNIKGWKSPLLLLFFGAVTAVLTWKFTNNLSSAMIIAGMTVVLIIVAHPWGTRIAIIGGIASVPAVSIIRSVAVQLAQSSDSFRWGRIQAWLNPESESSGKGYQIMQGLYALGSGGLFGKGLGNSAQKLGAVPEAQNDMIFTIVCEELGVFGAAVLTMLFVFLLYRLFFIAQNAPDLLGALIVTGIFAQVALQVILNIAVVLNVIPATGITLPFISYGGTSIVFLMAEMGIALSVADKIRLKDEYTL
;
A
#
# COMPACT_ATOMS: atom_id res chain seq x y z
N GLN A 1 9.64 17.66 -4.91
CA GLN A 1 10.09 17.58 -3.50
C GLN A 1 10.53 16.15 -3.19
N PHE A 2 11.64 16.05 -2.47
CA PHE A 2 12.17 14.75 -2.02
C PHE A 2 11.32 14.25 -0.85
N GLN A 3 10.72 13.04 -1.00
CA GLN A 3 9.89 12.45 0.06
C GLN A 3 10.73 11.53 0.94
N THR A 4 11.04 11.96 2.15
CA THR A 4 11.79 11.18 3.14
C THR A 4 11.09 9.85 3.52
N ALA A 5 9.78 9.76 3.36
CA ALA A 5 9.01 8.54 3.59
C ALA A 5 9.40 7.39 2.64
N GLU A 6 9.85 7.68 1.40
CA GLU A 6 10.31 6.65 0.46
C GLU A 6 11.60 5.99 0.94
N ILE A 7 12.54 6.81 1.47
CA ILE A 7 13.76 6.28 2.09
C ILE A 7 13.43 5.39 3.28
N ALA A 8 12.48 5.80 4.13
CA ALA A 8 12.10 5.03 5.30
C ALA A 8 11.52 3.67 4.92
N LYS A 9 10.71 3.58 3.85
CA LYS A 9 10.19 2.32 3.32
C LYS A 9 11.33 1.41 2.84
N LEU A 10 12.21 1.93 1.98
CA LEU A 10 13.37 1.17 1.50
C LEU A 10 14.28 0.72 2.66
N ALA A 11 14.52 1.59 3.64
CA ALA A 11 15.32 1.24 4.82
C ALA A 11 14.71 0.06 5.59
N ILE A 12 13.41 0.03 5.81
CA ILE A 12 12.70 -1.10 6.47
C ILE A 12 12.79 -2.38 5.65
N ILE A 13 12.65 -2.30 4.32
CA ILE A 13 12.78 -3.46 3.41
C ILE A 13 14.16 -4.10 3.52
N LEU A 14 15.21 -3.32 3.76
CA LEU A 14 16.58 -3.84 3.90
C LEU A 14 16.93 -4.20 5.36
N PHE A 15 16.49 -3.39 6.31
CA PHE A 15 16.87 -3.52 7.72
C PHE A 15 16.19 -4.71 8.41
N ILE A 16 14.85 -4.82 8.31
CA ILE A 16 14.11 -5.90 8.98
C ILE A 16 14.59 -7.29 8.52
N PRO A 17 14.71 -7.60 7.21
CA PRO A 17 15.27 -8.85 6.74
C PRO A 17 16.69 -9.10 7.26
N SER A 18 17.55 -8.08 7.28
CA SER A 18 18.91 -8.22 7.80
C SER A 18 18.95 -8.59 9.28
N VAL A 19 18.05 -8.00 10.09
CA VAL A 19 17.91 -8.34 11.51
C VAL A 19 17.40 -9.77 11.66
N ILE A 20 16.38 -10.18 10.88
CA ILE A 20 15.83 -11.54 10.89
C ILE A 20 16.92 -12.58 10.60
N VAL A 21 17.72 -12.36 9.56
CA VAL A 21 18.83 -13.27 9.18
C VAL A 21 19.87 -13.35 10.29
N LYS A 22 20.25 -12.20 10.90
CA LYS A 22 21.18 -12.17 12.04
C LYS A 22 20.66 -12.88 13.29
N MET A 23 19.36 -12.85 13.53
CA MET A 23 18.75 -13.56 14.65
C MET A 23 18.83 -15.09 14.48
N GLY A 24 18.84 -15.59 13.26
CA GLY A 24 18.96 -17.01 12.96
C GLY A 24 17.93 -17.85 13.76
N ARG A 25 18.41 -18.83 14.55
CA ARG A 25 17.52 -19.69 15.37
C ARG A 25 16.76 -18.95 16.46
N ASN A 26 17.26 -17.80 16.90
CA ASN A 26 16.60 -16.99 17.96
C ASN A 26 15.28 -16.35 17.50
N ILE A 27 14.98 -16.36 16.21
CA ILE A 27 13.69 -15.88 15.68
C ILE A 27 12.50 -16.68 16.25
N LYS A 28 12.72 -17.95 16.64
CA LYS A 28 11.66 -18.80 17.22
C LYS A 28 11.19 -18.33 18.61
N GLY A 29 11.94 -17.43 19.25
CA GLY A 29 11.61 -16.89 20.56
C GLY A 29 10.43 -15.93 20.50
N TRP A 30 9.59 -15.93 21.54
CA TRP A 30 8.42 -15.05 21.64
C TRP A 30 8.77 -13.54 21.69
N LYS A 31 10.04 -13.21 22.06
CA LYS A 31 10.54 -11.83 22.09
C LYS A 31 10.94 -11.28 20.72
N SER A 32 11.22 -12.15 19.75
CA SER A 32 11.68 -11.72 18.43
C SER A 32 10.65 -10.92 17.65
N PRO A 33 9.35 -11.31 17.54
CA PRO A 33 8.37 -10.50 16.86
C PRO A 33 8.14 -9.14 17.55
N LEU A 34 8.26 -9.08 18.90
CA LEU A 34 8.14 -7.82 19.63
C LEU A 34 9.29 -6.86 19.32
N LEU A 35 10.52 -7.35 19.19
CA LEU A 35 11.67 -6.54 18.81
C LEU A 35 11.54 -6.01 17.38
N LEU A 36 11.12 -6.85 16.44
CA LEU A 36 10.89 -6.44 15.05
C LEU A 36 9.75 -5.43 14.94
N LEU A 37 8.65 -5.65 15.67
CA LEU A 37 7.55 -4.69 15.76
C LEU A 37 8.00 -3.36 16.36
N PHE A 38 8.86 -3.39 17.36
CA PHE A 38 9.41 -2.16 17.95
C PHE A 38 10.16 -1.32 16.91
N PHE A 39 11.07 -1.92 16.13
CA PHE A 39 11.77 -1.19 15.06
C PHE A 39 10.82 -0.66 13.99
N GLY A 40 9.88 -1.48 13.54
CA GLY A 40 8.85 -1.06 12.58
C GLY A 40 7.97 0.07 13.11
N ALA A 41 7.53 -0.02 14.37
CA ALA A 41 6.70 0.99 15.02
C ALA A 41 7.46 2.31 15.21
N VAL A 42 8.72 2.26 15.67
CA VAL A 42 9.55 3.47 15.80
C VAL A 42 9.71 4.16 14.46
N THR A 43 10.05 3.42 13.40
CA THR A 43 10.19 3.99 12.06
C THR A 43 8.86 4.56 11.55
N ALA A 44 7.74 3.86 11.75
CA ALA A 44 6.42 4.33 11.35
C ALA A 44 6.03 5.62 12.09
N VAL A 45 6.25 5.68 13.41
CA VAL A 45 5.94 6.87 14.23
C VAL A 45 6.83 8.05 13.83
N LEU A 46 8.13 7.83 13.63
CA LEU A 46 9.05 8.88 13.17
C LEU A 46 8.62 9.39 11.78
N THR A 47 8.34 8.49 10.83
CA THR A 47 7.86 8.88 9.51
C THR A 47 6.58 9.69 9.62
N TRP A 48 5.61 9.26 10.41
CA TRP A 48 4.37 10.00 10.64
C TRP A 48 4.62 11.39 11.22
N LYS A 49 5.46 11.49 12.26
CA LYS A 49 5.73 12.76 12.96
C LYS A 49 6.47 13.76 12.09
N PHE A 50 7.47 13.31 11.32
CA PHE A 50 8.29 14.21 10.51
C PHE A 50 7.69 14.55 9.15
N THR A 51 6.93 13.64 8.54
CA THR A 51 6.34 13.86 7.20
C THR A 51 4.87 14.25 7.25
N ASN A 52 4.22 14.20 8.43
CA ASN A 52 2.76 14.32 8.60
C ASN A 52 1.95 13.34 7.72
N ASN A 53 2.60 12.30 7.18
CA ASN A 53 2.00 11.32 6.29
C ASN A 53 1.69 10.02 7.02
N LEU A 54 0.45 9.91 7.51
CA LEU A 54 -0.04 8.71 8.20
C LEU A 54 -0.04 7.48 7.28
N SER A 55 -0.27 7.68 6.00
CA SER A 55 -0.38 6.59 5.02
C SER A 55 0.94 5.85 4.86
N SER A 56 2.06 6.58 4.73
CA SER A 56 3.39 5.97 4.67
C SER A 56 3.72 5.22 5.96
N ALA A 57 3.31 5.75 7.11
CA ALA A 57 3.48 5.05 8.39
C ALA A 57 2.69 3.74 8.45
N MET A 58 1.45 3.72 7.93
CA MET A 58 0.64 2.49 7.85
C MET A 58 1.28 1.45 6.91
N ILE A 59 1.84 1.88 5.78
CA ILE A 59 2.54 0.98 4.86
C ILE A 59 3.77 0.38 5.55
N ILE A 60 4.59 1.18 6.23
CA ILE A 60 5.76 0.72 6.99
C ILE A 60 5.37 -0.30 8.07
N ALA A 61 4.33 -0.01 8.83
CA ALA A 61 3.80 -0.93 9.84
C ALA A 61 3.29 -2.23 9.20
N GLY A 62 2.52 -2.13 8.11
CA GLY A 62 2.01 -3.28 7.37
C GLY A 62 3.12 -4.16 6.79
N MET A 63 4.14 -3.57 6.16
CA MET A 63 5.31 -4.31 5.67
C MET A 63 6.03 -5.05 6.79
N THR A 64 6.21 -4.39 7.93
CA THR A 64 6.85 -5.01 9.11
C THR A 64 6.05 -6.22 9.58
N VAL A 65 4.73 -6.11 9.68
CA VAL A 65 3.85 -7.21 10.06
C VAL A 65 3.94 -8.37 9.06
N VAL A 66 3.90 -8.09 7.76
CA VAL A 66 4.03 -9.12 6.72
C VAL A 66 5.38 -9.84 6.83
N LEU A 67 6.47 -9.10 7.01
CA LEU A 67 7.80 -9.69 7.17
C LEU A 67 7.89 -10.60 8.42
N ILE A 68 7.26 -10.20 9.53
CA ILE A 68 7.21 -11.01 10.75
C ILE A 68 6.37 -12.28 10.51
N ILE A 69 5.22 -12.16 9.85
CA ILE A 69 4.35 -13.31 9.53
C ILE A 69 5.09 -14.33 8.67
N VAL A 70 5.84 -13.88 7.66
CA VAL A 70 6.57 -14.76 6.76
C VAL A 70 7.79 -15.38 7.44
N ALA A 71 8.49 -14.63 8.29
CA ALA A 71 9.74 -15.09 8.90
C ALA A 71 9.56 -15.94 10.17
N HIS A 72 8.46 -15.73 10.92
CA HIS A 72 8.26 -16.39 12.21
C HIS A 72 7.56 -17.75 12.04
N PRO A 73 7.98 -18.82 12.76
CA PRO A 73 7.38 -20.15 12.65
C PRO A 73 5.87 -20.20 12.99
N TRP A 74 5.40 -19.25 13.79
CA TRP A 74 3.98 -19.11 14.12
C TRP A 74 3.26 -18.07 13.23
N GLY A 75 3.89 -17.66 12.15
CA GLY A 75 3.39 -16.61 11.26
C GLY A 75 1.98 -16.88 10.77
N THR A 76 1.68 -18.12 10.35
CA THR A 76 0.32 -18.51 9.92
C THR A 76 -0.70 -18.33 11.05
N ARG A 77 -0.36 -18.69 12.30
CA ARG A 77 -1.24 -18.49 13.45
C ARG A 77 -1.45 -17.01 13.75
N ILE A 78 -0.37 -16.21 13.68
CA ILE A 78 -0.44 -14.76 13.85
C ILE A 78 -1.31 -14.13 12.77
N ALA A 79 -1.17 -14.56 11.52
CA ALA A 79 -1.99 -14.09 10.40
C ALA A 79 -3.49 -14.44 10.59
N ILE A 80 -3.80 -15.67 11.01
CA ILE A 80 -5.18 -16.10 11.26
C ILE A 80 -5.80 -15.31 12.42
N ILE A 81 -5.09 -15.21 13.55
CA ILE A 81 -5.57 -14.46 14.72
C ILE A 81 -5.74 -12.98 14.37
N GLY A 82 -4.76 -12.38 13.68
CA GLY A 82 -4.84 -10.99 13.22
C GLY A 82 -5.98 -10.77 12.23
N GLY A 83 -6.21 -11.69 11.29
CA GLY A 83 -7.33 -11.66 10.37
C GLY A 83 -8.69 -11.74 11.06
N ILE A 84 -8.85 -12.65 12.00
CA ILE A 84 -10.09 -12.77 12.80
C ILE A 84 -10.30 -11.53 13.67
N ALA A 85 -9.24 -11.03 14.31
CA ALA A 85 -9.30 -9.84 15.16
C ALA A 85 -9.54 -8.53 14.36
N SER A 86 -9.18 -8.50 13.08
CA SER A 86 -9.38 -7.31 12.24
C SER A 86 -10.85 -6.98 12.01
N VAL A 87 -11.73 -7.97 11.91
CA VAL A 87 -13.17 -7.78 11.66
C VAL A 87 -13.84 -6.97 12.80
N PRO A 88 -13.76 -7.39 14.09
CA PRO A 88 -14.30 -6.57 15.18
C PRO A 88 -13.51 -5.27 15.37
N ALA A 89 -12.20 -5.26 15.14
CA ALA A 89 -11.39 -4.05 15.26
C ALA A 89 -11.85 -2.96 14.28
N VAL A 90 -12.12 -3.30 13.02
CA VAL A 90 -12.64 -2.36 12.02
C VAL A 90 -14.00 -1.80 12.46
N SER A 91 -14.90 -2.65 12.98
CA SER A 91 -16.20 -2.21 13.46
C SER A 91 -16.08 -1.26 14.67
N ILE A 92 -15.21 -1.57 15.63
CA ILE A 92 -14.94 -0.72 16.78
C ILE A 92 -14.30 0.60 16.36
N ILE A 93 -13.27 0.56 15.49
CA ILE A 93 -12.60 1.77 14.98
C ILE A 93 -13.60 2.66 14.26
N ARG A 94 -14.48 2.08 13.42
CA ARG A 94 -15.54 2.82 12.74
C ARG A 94 -16.50 3.49 13.74
N SER A 95 -16.96 2.78 14.75
CA SER A 95 -17.86 3.33 15.77
C SER A 95 -17.23 4.46 16.56
N VAL A 96 -15.97 4.27 17.01
CA VAL A 96 -15.22 5.30 17.74
C VAL A 96 -14.91 6.50 16.83
N ALA A 97 -14.54 6.25 15.58
CA ALA A 97 -14.29 7.31 14.59
C ALA A 97 -15.54 8.16 14.35
N VAL A 98 -16.72 7.54 14.22
CA VAL A 98 -18.01 8.26 14.08
C VAL A 98 -18.27 9.15 15.30
N GLN A 99 -18.11 8.64 16.51
CA GLN A 99 -18.33 9.40 17.74
C GLN A 99 -17.34 10.58 17.87
N LEU A 100 -16.08 10.36 17.59
CA LEU A 100 -15.05 11.40 17.65
C LEU A 100 -15.18 12.44 16.53
N ALA A 101 -15.64 12.04 15.35
CA ALA A 101 -15.90 12.97 14.24
C ALA A 101 -17.00 13.99 14.55
N GLN A 102 -17.95 13.63 15.40
CA GLN A 102 -19.02 14.53 15.85
C GLN A 102 -18.57 15.54 16.91
N SER A 103 -17.43 15.30 17.58
CA SER A 103 -17.00 16.06 18.74
C SER A 103 -15.75 16.94 18.53
N SER A 104 -15.12 16.92 17.37
CA SER A 104 -13.85 17.66 17.15
C SER A 104 -13.68 18.24 15.75
N ASP A 105 -13.28 19.53 15.70
CA ASP A 105 -13.01 20.34 14.49
C ASP A 105 -11.63 20.12 13.86
N SER A 106 -10.95 18.99 14.11
CA SER A 106 -9.60 18.80 13.60
C SER A 106 -9.60 18.32 12.13
N PHE A 107 -8.59 18.75 11.35
CA PHE A 107 -8.38 18.42 9.93
C PHE A 107 -8.45 16.90 9.61
N ARG A 108 -8.10 16.04 10.59
CA ARG A 108 -8.13 14.58 10.41
C ARG A 108 -9.54 14.03 10.55
N TRP A 109 -10.34 14.60 11.44
CA TRP A 109 -11.73 14.22 11.62
C TRP A 109 -12.58 14.65 10.43
N GLY A 110 -12.25 15.77 9.77
CA GLY A 110 -12.87 16.17 8.50
C GLY A 110 -12.75 15.11 7.40
N ARG A 111 -11.64 14.32 7.38
CA ARG A 111 -11.54 13.19 6.41
C ARG A 111 -12.53 12.06 6.68
N ILE A 112 -12.80 11.79 7.96
CA ILE A 112 -13.75 10.75 8.36
C ILE A 112 -15.19 11.22 8.11
N GLN A 113 -15.49 12.49 8.40
CA GLN A 113 -16.79 13.08 8.09
C GLN A 113 -17.05 13.09 6.58
N ALA A 114 -16.08 13.54 5.78
CA ALA A 114 -16.15 13.52 4.32
C ALA A 114 -16.33 12.09 3.76
N TRP A 115 -15.73 11.08 4.40
CA TRP A 115 -15.90 9.67 4.01
C TRP A 115 -17.29 9.13 4.35
N LEU A 116 -17.83 9.48 5.53
CA LEU A 116 -19.14 9.00 5.98
C LEU A 116 -20.29 9.68 5.24
N ASN A 117 -20.18 11.00 5.00
CA ASN A 117 -21.20 11.83 4.35
C ASN A 117 -20.56 12.76 3.32
N PRO A 118 -20.07 12.23 2.18
CA PRO A 118 -19.37 13.05 1.18
C PRO A 118 -20.26 14.12 0.56
N GLU A 119 -21.59 13.91 0.53
CA GLU A 119 -22.57 14.85 -0.02
C GLU A 119 -22.77 16.10 0.84
N SER A 120 -22.42 16.04 2.14
CA SER A 120 -22.60 17.17 3.06
C SER A 120 -21.56 18.28 2.88
N GLU A 121 -20.43 17.98 2.22
CA GLU A 121 -19.35 18.92 1.96
C GLU A 121 -19.31 19.33 0.48
N SER A 122 -19.79 20.54 0.18
CA SER A 122 -19.74 21.12 -1.17
C SER A 122 -18.33 21.59 -1.59
N SER A 123 -17.37 21.60 -0.66
CA SER A 123 -15.98 22.00 -0.89
C SER A 123 -15.02 21.13 -0.06
N GLY A 124 -13.77 20.98 -0.52
CA GLY A 124 -12.76 20.22 0.21
C GLY A 124 -12.74 18.72 -0.08
N LYS A 125 -12.63 17.88 0.96
CA LYS A 125 -12.41 16.45 0.80
C LYS A 125 -13.66 15.65 0.42
N GLY A 126 -14.82 16.06 0.88
CA GLY A 126 -16.09 15.48 0.46
C GLY A 126 -16.31 15.71 -1.03
N TYR A 127 -16.02 16.92 -1.51
CA TYR A 127 -16.06 17.25 -2.93
C TYR A 127 -15.11 16.35 -3.74
N GLN A 128 -13.86 16.15 -3.28
CA GLN A 128 -12.90 15.26 -3.95
C GLN A 128 -13.42 13.83 -4.07
N ILE A 129 -14.00 13.27 -3.00
CA ILE A 129 -14.59 11.92 -2.99
C ILE A 129 -15.76 11.84 -3.96
N MET A 130 -16.68 12.81 -3.93
CA MET A 130 -17.84 12.83 -4.82
C MET A 130 -17.45 12.90 -6.29
N GLN A 131 -16.50 13.77 -6.64
CA GLN A 131 -16.02 13.88 -8.01
C GLN A 131 -15.29 12.59 -8.46
N GLY A 132 -14.54 11.95 -7.55
CA GLY A 132 -13.96 10.63 -7.80
C GLY A 132 -15.01 9.56 -8.08
N LEU A 133 -16.09 9.51 -7.30
CA LEU A 133 -17.21 8.57 -7.52
C LEU A 133 -17.97 8.88 -8.82
N TYR A 134 -18.13 10.15 -9.18
CA TYR A 134 -18.69 10.53 -10.49
C TYR A 134 -17.79 10.10 -11.65
N ALA A 135 -16.46 10.23 -11.51
CA ALA A 135 -15.53 9.73 -12.50
C ALA A 135 -15.68 8.21 -12.70
N LEU A 136 -15.73 7.45 -11.59
CA LEU A 136 -15.94 6.00 -11.62
C LEU A 136 -17.26 5.63 -12.33
N GLY A 137 -18.36 6.30 -11.95
CA GLY A 137 -19.69 6.00 -12.49
C GLY A 137 -19.87 6.41 -13.96
N SER A 138 -19.20 7.49 -14.37
CA SER A 138 -19.36 8.06 -15.72
C SER A 138 -18.57 7.33 -16.81
N GLY A 139 -17.57 6.50 -16.43
CA GLY A 139 -16.72 5.76 -17.38
C GLY A 139 -17.43 4.58 -18.06
N GLY A 140 -18.46 3.99 -17.43
CA GLY A 140 -19.14 2.82 -17.98
C GLY A 140 -18.18 1.64 -18.23
N LEU A 141 -18.52 0.77 -19.20
CA LEU A 141 -17.70 -0.42 -19.49
C LEU A 141 -16.42 -0.10 -20.26
N PHE A 142 -16.46 0.81 -21.24
CA PHE A 142 -15.35 1.08 -22.17
C PHE A 142 -14.75 2.48 -22.02
N GLY A 143 -15.26 3.28 -21.09
CA GLY A 143 -14.75 4.63 -20.84
C GLY A 143 -15.21 5.66 -21.86
N LYS A 144 -14.82 6.92 -21.59
CA LYS A 144 -15.07 8.09 -22.47
C LYS A 144 -14.01 8.27 -23.55
N GLY A 145 -12.97 7.44 -23.54
CA GLY A 145 -11.77 7.57 -24.38
C GLY A 145 -10.64 8.32 -23.70
N LEU A 146 -9.41 7.99 -24.11
CA LEU A 146 -8.19 8.61 -23.58
C LEU A 146 -8.20 10.13 -23.79
N GLY A 147 -7.89 10.86 -22.72
CA GLY A 147 -7.84 12.33 -22.74
C GLY A 147 -9.21 13.02 -22.56
N ASN A 148 -10.32 12.28 -22.58
CA ASN A 148 -11.68 12.83 -22.53
C ASN A 148 -12.31 12.84 -21.12
N SER A 149 -11.49 12.68 -20.08
CA SER A 149 -11.97 12.81 -18.70
C SER A 149 -12.37 14.26 -18.42
N ALA A 150 -13.63 14.50 -18.09
CA ALA A 150 -14.12 15.79 -17.63
C ALA A 150 -13.60 16.12 -16.23
N GLN A 151 -13.42 15.11 -15.40
CA GLN A 151 -12.99 15.25 -14.01
C GLN A 151 -11.49 15.60 -13.87
N LYS A 152 -10.66 15.23 -14.86
CA LYS A 152 -9.24 15.57 -14.93
C LYS A 152 -8.97 17.08 -15.05
N LEU A 153 -9.87 17.84 -15.67
CA LEU A 153 -9.70 19.26 -15.98
C LEU A 153 -9.97 20.21 -14.81
N GLY A 154 -9.84 19.73 -13.58
CA GLY A 154 -9.92 20.55 -12.37
C GLY A 154 -11.08 20.23 -11.43
N ALA A 155 -11.96 19.31 -11.81
CA ALA A 155 -13.06 18.89 -10.95
C ALA A 155 -12.59 17.97 -9.80
N VAL A 156 -11.57 17.10 -10.05
CA VAL A 156 -10.96 16.28 -9.01
C VAL A 156 -9.63 16.93 -8.56
N PRO A 157 -9.54 17.44 -7.32
CA PRO A 157 -8.26 17.88 -6.76
C PRO A 157 -7.26 16.73 -6.69
N GLU A 158 -5.99 17.00 -6.99
CA GLU A 158 -4.89 16.00 -6.94
C GLU A 158 -5.15 14.74 -7.80
N ALA A 159 -5.93 14.87 -8.89
CA ALA A 159 -6.31 13.77 -9.78
C ALA A 159 -5.12 12.92 -10.27
N GLN A 160 -3.96 13.58 -10.49
CA GLN A 160 -2.72 12.96 -10.96
C GLN A 160 -1.94 12.20 -9.86
N ASN A 161 -2.29 12.40 -8.59
CA ASN A 161 -1.60 11.80 -7.44
C ASN A 161 -2.37 10.58 -6.94
N ASP A 162 -3.15 10.74 -5.88
CA ASP A 162 -3.84 9.65 -5.19
C ASP A 162 -5.16 9.21 -5.83
N MET A 163 -5.72 10.04 -6.74
CA MET A 163 -6.98 9.77 -7.43
C MET A 163 -6.81 9.37 -8.91
N ILE A 164 -5.60 9.03 -9.33
CA ILE A 164 -5.34 8.69 -10.75
C ILE A 164 -6.17 7.48 -11.23
N PHE A 165 -6.46 6.52 -10.35
CA PHE A 165 -7.27 5.36 -10.68
C PHE A 165 -8.70 5.74 -11.08
N THR A 166 -9.28 6.82 -10.53
CA THR A 166 -10.60 7.33 -10.95
C THR A 166 -10.57 7.83 -12.40
N ILE A 167 -9.47 8.49 -12.77
CA ILE A 167 -9.30 8.99 -14.16
C ILE A 167 -9.16 7.81 -15.13
N VAL A 168 -8.39 6.77 -14.74
CA VAL A 168 -8.29 5.53 -15.53
C VAL A 168 -9.68 4.91 -15.72
N CYS A 169 -10.51 4.86 -14.69
CA CYS A 169 -11.87 4.34 -14.77
C CYS A 169 -12.76 5.22 -15.65
N GLU A 170 -12.63 6.56 -15.62
CA GLU A 170 -13.42 7.44 -16.47
C GLU A 170 -13.00 7.34 -17.95
N GLU A 171 -11.69 7.35 -18.24
CA GLU A 171 -11.18 7.34 -19.61
C GLU A 171 -11.24 5.97 -20.30
N LEU A 172 -10.93 4.89 -19.56
CA LEU A 172 -10.83 3.51 -20.09
C LEU A 172 -11.96 2.59 -19.62
N GLY A 173 -12.82 3.07 -18.74
CA GLY A 173 -13.95 2.30 -18.20
C GLY A 173 -13.53 1.17 -17.26
N VAL A 174 -14.49 0.31 -16.95
CA VAL A 174 -14.27 -0.89 -16.13
C VAL A 174 -13.24 -1.82 -16.80
N PHE A 175 -13.25 -1.91 -18.13
CA PHE A 175 -12.30 -2.73 -18.87
C PHE A 175 -10.85 -2.27 -18.64
N GLY A 176 -10.57 -0.97 -18.77
CA GLY A 176 -9.22 -0.42 -18.52
C GLY A 176 -8.79 -0.57 -17.07
N ALA A 177 -9.70 -0.34 -16.11
CA ALA A 177 -9.44 -0.58 -14.69
C ALA A 177 -9.13 -2.05 -14.39
N ALA A 178 -9.84 -2.99 -15.02
CA ALA A 178 -9.59 -4.42 -14.88
C ALA A 178 -8.22 -4.82 -15.46
N VAL A 179 -7.86 -4.31 -16.65
CA VAL A 179 -6.55 -4.56 -17.26
C VAL A 179 -5.43 -4.02 -16.37
N LEU A 180 -5.56 -2.79 -15.86
CA LEU A 180 -4.56 -2.21 -14.95
C LEU A 180 -4.41 -3.03 -13.66
N THR A 181 -5.53 -3.42 -13.06
CA THR A 181 -5.52 -4.25 -11.84
C THR A 181 -4.88 -5.61 -12.13
N MET A 182 -5.16 -6.23 -13.28
CA MET A 182 -4.56 -7.50 -13.70
C MET A 182 -3.04 -7.38 -13.87
N LEU A 183 -2.54 -6.26 -14.40
CA LEU A 183 -1.10 -6.00 -14.49
C LEU A 183 -0.45 -5.92 -13.10
N PHE A 184 -1.10 -5.28 -12.12
CA PHE A 184 -0.62 -5.30 -10.73
C PHE A 184 -0.64 -6.70 -10.13
N VAL A 185 -1.70 -7.47 -10.34
CA VAL A 185 -1.77 -8.87 -9.89
C VAL A 185 -0.64 -9.69 -10.51
N PHE A 186 -0.36 -9.51 -11.80
CA PHE A 186 0.76 -10.17 -12.47
C PHE A 186 2.13 -9.75 -11.89
N LEU A 187 2.35 -8.46 -11.64
CA LEU A 187 3.57 -7.96 -10.99
C LEU A 187 3.74 -8.59 -9.60
N LEU A 188 2.69 -8.58 -8.79
CA LEU A 188 2.71 -9.19 -7.45
C LEU A 188 2.96 -10.70 -7.52
N TYR A 189 2.36 -11.40 -8.47
CA TYR A 189 2.63 -12.82 -8.71
C TYR A 189 4.11 -13.07 -9.04
N ARG A 190 4.71 -12.23 -9.90
CA ARG A 190 6.16 -12.33 -10.23
C ARG A 190 7.04 -12.08 -9.01
N LEU A 191 6.75 -11.06 -8.21
CA LEU A 191 7.49 -10.79 -6.97
C LEU A 191 7.35 -11.94 -5.97
N PHE A 192 6.15 -12.50 -5.80
CA PHE A 192 5.91 -13.66 -4.96
C PHE A 192 6.70 -14.89 -5.44
N PHE A 193 6.71 -15.15 -6.75
CA PHE A 193 7.49 -16.23 -7.34
C PHE A 193 9.00 -16.05 -7.07
N ILE A 194 9.54 -14.85 -7.24
CA ILE A 194 10.94 -14.55 -6.94
C ILE A 194 11.24 -14.77 -5.46
N ALA A 195 10.37 -14.29 -4.56
CA ALA A 195 10.55 -14.47 -3.12
C ALA A 195 10.59 -15.93 -2.70
N GLN A 196 9.74 -16.79 -3.30
CA GLN A 196 9.70 -18.22 -2.98
C GLN A 196 10.89 -19.01 -3.54
N ASN A 197 11.45 -18.60 -4.66
CA ASN A 197 12.54 -19.30 -5.33
C ASN A 197 13.92 -18.64 -5.09
N ALA A 198 13.99 -17.61 -4.24
CA ALA A 198 15.24 -16.93 -3.94
C ALA A 198 16.27 -17.90 -3.32
N PRO A 199 17.55 -17.83 -3.72
CA PRO A 199 18.57 -18.77 -3.29
C PRO A 199 18.94 -18.62 -1.81
N ASP A 200 18.71 -17.45 -1.23
CA ASP A 200 19.04 -17.12 0.15
C ASP A 200 17.85 -16.47 0.89
N LEU A 201 17.82 -16.67 2.21
CA LEU A 201 16.76 -16.13 3.07
C LEU A 201 16.70 -14.60 3.05
N LEU A 202 17.85 -13.93 2.93
CA LEU A 202 17.91 -12.47 2.89
C LEU A 202 17.18 -11.94 1.65
N GLY A 203 17.53 -12.46 0.47
CA GLY A 203 16.88 -12.10 -0.79
C GLY A 203 15.38 -12.39 -0.78
N ALA A 204 14.99 -13.57 -0.28
CA ALA A 204 13.58 -13.94 -0.13
C ALA A 204 12.80 -12.93 0.70
N LEU A 205 13.33 -12.51 1.85
CA LEU A 205 12.67 -11.56 2.74
C LEU A 205 12.67 -10.13 2.18
N ILE A 206 13.74 -9.70 1.50
CA ILE A 206 13.79 -8.39 0.85
C ILE A 206 12.70 -8.31 -0.23
N VAL A 207 12.62 -9.31 -1.12
CA VAL A 207 11.58 -9.34 -2.17
C VAL A 207 10.18 -9.44 -1.57
N THR A 208 10.02 -10.18 -0.45
CA THR A 208 8.75 -10.19 0.30
C THR A 208 8.39 -8.79 0.84
N GLY A 209 9.36 -8.02 1.31
CA GLY A 209 9.16 -6.62 1.74
C GLY A 209 8.69 -5.72 0.60
N ILE A 210 9.32 -5.84 -0.58
CA ILE A 210 8.93 -5.11 -1.80
C ILE A 210 7.52 -5.53 -2.24
N PHE A 211 7.24 -6.83 -2.27
CA PHE A 211 5.90 -7.37 -2.53
C PHE A 211 4.85 -6.75 -1.60
N ALA A 212 5.13 -6.75 -0.29
CA ALA A 212 4.21 -6.23 0.71
C ALA A 212 3.96 -4.72 0.52
N GLN A 213 5.01 -3.94 0.21
CA GLN A 213 4.88 -2.51 -0.07
C GLN A 213 3.95 -2.26 -1.26
N VAL A 214 4.24 -2.87 -2.41
CA VAL A 214 3.46 -2.68 -3.63
C VAL A 214 2.02 -3.15 -3.43
N ALA A 215 1.82 -4.32 -2.83
CA ALA A 215 0.49 -4.86 -2.56
C ALA A 215 -0.33 -3.94 -1.66
N LEU A 216 0.24 -3.46 -0.54
CA LEU A 216 -0.44 -2.53 0.36
C LEU A 216 -0.78 -1.21 -0.32
N GLN A 217 0.14 -0.64 -1.11
CA GLN A 217 -0.12 0.60 -1.83
C GLN A 217 -1.28 0.45 -2.83
N VAL A 218 -1.28 -0.62 -3.63
CA VAL A 218 -2.34 -0.87 -4.63
C VAL A 218 -3.68 -1.11 -3.94
N ILE A 219 -3.73 -2.00 -2.94
CA ILE A 219 -4.97 -2.34 -2.23
C ILE A 219 -5.55 -1.10 -1.53
N LEU A 220 -4.72 -0.35 -0.80
CA LEU A 220 -5.18 0.82 -0.07
C LEU A 220 -5.60 1.97 -1.00
N ASN A 221 -4.88 2.20 -2.12
CA ASN A 221 -5.29 3.21 -3.10
C ASN A 221 -6.65 2.87 -3.72
N ILE A 222 -6.84 1.64 -4.20
CA ILE A 222 -8.11 1.20 -4.79
C ILE A 222 -9.24 1.27 -3.74
N ALA A 223 -9.00 0.88 -2.49
CA ALA A 223 -9.99 0.95 -1.42
C ALA A 223 -10.40 2.40 -1.09
N VAL A 224 -9.47 3.37 -1.14
CA VAL A 224 -9.75 4.80 -1.01
C VAL A 224 -10.60 5.29 -2.17
N VAL A 225 -10.20 4.98 -3.39
CA VAL A 225 -10.88 5.42 -4.61
C VAL A 225 -12.32 4.88 -4.68
N LEU A 226 -12.54 3.65 -4.22
CA LEU A 226 -13.87 3.04 -4.10
C LEU A 226 -14.65 3.50 -2.86
N ASN A 227 -14.12 4.46 -2.10
CA ASN A 227 -14.72 4.96 -0.85
C ASN A 227 -15.00 3.87 0.21
N VAL A 228 -14.23 2.77 0.18
CA VAL A 228 -14.30 1.71 1.20
C VAL A 228 -13.64 2.15 2.51
N ILE A 229 -12.57 2.93 2.41
CA ILE A 229 -11.81 3.51 3.53
C ILE A 229 -11.66 5.03 3.33
N PRO A 230 -11.43 5.80 4.41
CA PRO A 230 -11.22 7.24 4.32
C PRO A 230 -10.04 7.61 3.43
N ALA A 231 -10.09 8.77 2.77
CA ALA A 231 -9.02 9.28 1.94
C ALA A 231 -7.70 9.38 2.72
N THR A 232 -6.68 8.65 2.26
CA THR A 232 -5.37 8.54 2.93
C THR A 232 -4.23 9.23 2.18
N GLY A 233 -4.41 9.58 0.91
CA GLY A 233 -3.37 10.20 0.08
C GLY A 233 -2.27 9.20 -0.34
N ILE A 234 -2.59 7.91 -0.46
CA ILE A 234 -1.66 6.88 -0.97
C ILE A 234 -1.66 6.93 -2.49
N THR A 235 -0.49 7.08 -3.07
CA THR A 235 -0.30 7.05 -4.52
C THR A 235 -0.30 5.62 -5.06
N LEU A 236 -0.80 5.43 -6.29
CA LEU A 236 -0.76 4.15 -6.99
C LEU A 236 0.66 3.94 -7.56
N PRO A 237 1.36 2.83 -7.24
CA PRO A 237 2.73 2.59 -7.70
C PRO A 237 2.85 2.68 -9.22
N PHE A 238 3.93 3.30 -9.74
CA PHE A 238 4.25 3.48 -11.16
C PHE A 238 3.28 4.34 -11.99
N ILE A 239 2.04 4.54 -11.56
CA ILE A 239 1.00 5.24 -12.33
C ILE A 239 0.82 6.67 -11.84
N SER A 240 0.80 6.87 -10.51
CA SER A 240 0.66 8.19 -9.93
C SER A 240 1.86 9.08 -10.20
N TYR A 241 1.60 10.37 -10.35
CA TYR A 241 2.65 11.38 -10.46
C TYR A 241 3.44 11.48 -9.17
N GLY A 242 4.76 11.21 -9.24
CA GLY A 242 5.64 11.27 -8.09
C GLY A 242 7.09 10.97 -8.47
N GLY A 243 7.88 12.01 -8.83
CA GLY A 243 9.24 11.82 -9.33
C GLY A 243 10.16 11.03 -8.39
N THR A 244 10.13 11.32 -7.08
CA THR A 244 10.95 10.59 -6.10
C THR A 244 10.42 9.17 -5.84
N SER A 245 9.12 8.99 -5.77
CA SER A 245 8.51 7.68 -5.53
C SER A 245 8.86 6.68 -6.64
N ILE A 246 8.85 7.13 -7.90
CA ILE A 246 9.22 6.30 -9.07
C ILE A 246 10.68 5.85 -8.97
N VAL A 247 11.60 6.74 -8.59
CA VAL A 247 13.04 6.40 -8.47
C VAL A 247 13.25 5.31 -7.42
N PHE A 248 12.61 5.41 -6.25
CA PHE A 248 12.71 4.40 -5.21
C PHE A 248 12.06 3.08 -5.61
N LEU A 249 10.89 3.11 -6.24
CA LEU A 249 10.24 1.91 -6.77
C LEU A 249 11.10 1.21 -7.83
N MET A 250 11.74 1.97 -8.73
CA MET A 250 12.67 1.40 -9.71
C MET A 250 13.90 0.78 -9.04
N ALA A 251 14.45 1.40 -7.99
CA ALA A 251 15.55 0.83 -7.21
C ALA A 251 15.12 -0.48 -6.53
N GLU A 252 13.93 -0.52 -5.93
CA GLU A 252 13.34 -1.73 -5.33
C GLU A 252 13.16 -2.84 -6.38
N MET A 253 12.65 -2.51 -7.56
CA MET A 253 12.55 -3.48 -8.67
C MET A 253 13.93 -3.97 -9.12
N GLY A 254 14.93 -3.09 -9.18
CA GLY A 254 16.32 -3.47 -9.47
C GLY A 254 16.87 -4.47 -8.46
N ILE A 255 16.58 -4.28 -7.16
CA ILE A 255 16.94 -5.23 -6.11
C ILE A 255 16.23 -6.58 -6.31
N ALA A 256 14.91 -6.55 -6.59
CA ALA A 256 14.14 -7.77 -6.85
C ALA A 256 14.67 -8.54 -8.07
N LEU A 257 15.02 -7.83 -9.15
CA LEU A 257 15.62 -8.44 -10.35
C LEU A 257 17.01 -9.01 -10.07
N SER A 258 17.84 -8.37 -9.25
CA SER A 258 19.13 -8.90 -8.81
C SER A 258 19.00 -10.21 -8.02
N VAL A 259 17.91 -10.36 -7.24
CA VAL A 259 17.62 -11.64 -6.57
C VAL A 259 17.14 -12.67 -7.59
N ALA A 260 16.29 -12.25 -8.55
CA ALA A 260 15.76 -13.13 -9.58
C ALA A 260 16.87 -13.74 -10.48
N ASP A 261 17.88 -12.95 -10.83
CA ASP A 261 19.03 -13.38 -11.65
C ASP A 261 19.83 -14.52 -11.01
N LYS A 262 19.79 -14.61 -9.69
CA LYS A 262 20.47 -15.69 -8.93
C LYS A 262 19.64 -16.96 -8.79
N ILE A 263 18.41 -16.99 -9.26
CA ILE A 263 17.53 -18.15 -9.19
C ILE A 263 17.97 -19.14 -10.27
N ARG A 264 18.47 -20.31 -9.84
CA ARG A 264 18.73 -21.46 -10.73
C ARG A 264 17.51 -22.36 -10.73
N LEU A 265 16.77 -22.35 -11.81
CA LEU A 265 15.67 -23.29 -12.01
C LEU A 265 16.24 -24.70 -12.21
N LYS A 266 15.63 -25.72 -11.60
CA LYS A 266 16.10 -27.11 -11.60
C LYS A 266 16.27 -27.75 -12.98
N ASP A 267 15.75 -27.13 -14.02
CA ASP A 267 15.73 -27.67 -15.38
C ASP A 267 17.03 -27.44 -16.17
N GLU A 268 18.02 -26.70 -15.61
CA GLU A 268 19.33 -26.50 -16.26
C GLU A 268 20.33 -27.66 -16.03
N TYR A 269 19.97 -28.68 -15.27
CA TYR A 269 20.87 -29.82 -14.95
C TYR A 269 20.47 -31.17 -15.61
N THR A 270 19.61 -31.13 -16.63
CA THR A 270 19.22 -32.35 -17.40
C THR A 270 19.57 -32.21 -18.88
N LEU A 271 20.77 -31.74 -19.20
CA LEU A 271 21.40 -31.90 -20.51
C LEU A 271 22.83 -32.40 -20.33
#